data_8fd30b934fb5a9abdff40c14b75c0615
#
_entry.id   8fd30b934fb5a9abdff40c14b75c0615
#
_cell.length_a   1.000
_cell.length_b   1.000
_cell.length_c   1.000
_cell.angle_alpha   90.00
_cell.angle_beta   90.00
_cell.angle_gamma   90.00
#
_symmetry.space_group_name_H-M   'P 1'
#
loop_
_entity.id
_entity.type
_entity.pdbx_description
1 polymer ?
#
loop_
_entity_poly.entity_id
_entity_poly.type
_entity_poly.pdbx_seq_one_letter_code
_entity_poly.pdbx_strand_id
1 'polypeptide(L)'
;MFSFLRLPFLFFLLMFTQSTQAEPDFKIPPIQESMKKMYQIQEKDFTFEDKHYRLFIAVPPKTSQKLTALYTLDGNAQFPIAVNAVNPHKPLPLIIGIGYISDKAYATEERMRDYTFPAEGAEFAKGGKAADFLRFIQQDVKPYIEQHFDINKEKQYFFGHSFGGLFGLYVLFHQPDLFQHYTLASPSLWWGNGSFLPQHEPWISQKPSHILITLGYYEEHPEQDPNITEEQLQRINQRKQMRTINAHQLADILVKQGNSVAFISIPNKNHGGSIPDAIKHCLEQVQQ
;
A
#
# COMPACT_ATOMS: atom_id res chain seq x y z
N MET A 1 -65.61 21.67 27.48
CA MET A 1 -65.21 20.25 27.45
C MET A 1 -64.36 20.09 26.19
N PHE A 2 -63.06 20.33 26.24
CA PHE A 2 -62.16 20.19 25.08
C PHE A 2 -61.28 18.96 25.30
N SER A 3 -61.46 17.97 24.43
CA SER A 3 -60.72 16.72 24.46
C SER A 3 -59.39 16.92 23.69
N PHE A 4 -58.24 16.80 24.39
CA PHE A 4 -56.93 16.80 23.75
C PHE A 4 -56.59 15.38 23.30
N LEU A 5 -56.51 15.22 21.99
CA LEU A 5 -56.00 13.98 21.34
C LEU A 5 -54.50 13.98 21.43
N ARG A 6 -53.93 13.06 22.24
CA ARG A 6 -52.49 12.83 22.31
C ARG A 6 -52.07 11.86 21.17
N LEU A 7 -51.33 12.39 20.20
CA LEU A 7 -50.64 11.57 19.18
C LEU A 7 -49.37 10.96 19.80
N PRO A 8 -49.15 9.63 19.69
CA PRO A 8 -47.89 9.08 20.14
C PRO A 8 -46.78 9.36 19.10
N PHE A 9 -45.71 10.05 19.56
CA PHE A 9 -44.50 10.21 18.82
C PHE A 9 -43.78 8.86 18.72
N LEU A 10 -43.83 8.23 17.55
CA LEU A 10 -43.11 6.99 17.27
C LEU A 10 -41.65 7.37 17.01
N PHE A 11 -40.76 7.15 17.99
CA PHE A 11 -39.32 7.27 17.85
C PHE A 11 -38.87 6.09 16.99
N PHE A 12 -38.59 6.34 15.71
CA PHE A 12 -37.89 5.39 14.84
C PHE A 12 -36.41 5.36 15.24
N LEU A 13 -36.05 4.39 16.08
CA LEU A 13 -34.66 4.09 16.40
C LEU A 13 -34.04 3.46 15.16
N LEU A 14 -33.37 4.26 14.33
CA LEU A 14 -32.51 3.78 13.25
C LEU A 14 -31.36 3.00 13.92
N MET A 15 -31.52 1.69 14.06
CA MET A 15 -30.41 0.81 14.32
C MET A 15 -29.49 0.85 13.09
N PHE A 16 -28.41 1.63 13.19
CA PHE A 16 -27.25 1.43 12.33
C PHE A 16 -26.68 0.06 12.67
N THR A 17 -27.08 -0.96 11.93
CA THR A 17 -26.34 -2.20 11.88
C THR A 17 -25.00 -1.89 11.26
N GLN A 18 -23.97 -1.79 12.10
CA GLN A 18 -22.59 -1.86 11.62
C GLN A 18 -22.46 -3.23 10.97
N SER A 19 -22.56 -3.26 9.64
CA SER A 19 -22.19 -4.44 8.88
C SER A 19 -20.69 -4.63 9.12
N THR A 20 -20.35 -5.57 9.99
CA THR A 20 -19.02 -6.14 10.05
C THR A 20 -18.71 -6.64 8.64
N GLN A 21 -17.96 -5.86 7.89
CA GLN A 21 -17.47 -6.28 6.59
C GLN A 21 -16.62 -7.53 6.83
N ALA A 22 -17.11 -8.67 6.36
CA ALA A 22 -16.28 -9.85 6.21
C ALA A 22 -15.16 -9.44 5.25
N GLU A 23 -13.95 -9.27 5.79
CA GLU A 23 -12.74 -9.11 4.98
C GLU A 23 -12.63 -10.33 4.08
N PRO A 24 -12.24 -10.17 2.81
CA PRO A 24 -11.87 -11.32 2.01
C PRO A 24 -10.83 -12.11 2.81
N ASP A 25 -11.08 -13.40 3.01
CA ASP A 25 -10.15 -14.31 3.69
C ASP A 25 -8.94 -14.54 2.77
N PHE A 26 -8.05 -13.55 2.74
CA PHE A 26 -6.82 -13.62 1.98
C PHE A 26 -5.88 -14.56 2.72
N LYS A 27 -5.85 -15.80 2.27
CA LYS A 27 -4.82 -16.74 2.73
C LYS A 27 -3.44 -16.21 2.33
N ILE A 28 -2.56 -16.09 3.32
CA ILE A 28 -1.16 -15.78 3.08
C ILE A 28 -0.57 -16.92 2.25
N PRO A 29 -0.08 -16.67 1.03
CA PRO A 29 0.53 -17.73 0.24
C PRO A 29 1.83 -18.19 0.92
N PRO A 30 2.09 -19.49 1.02
CA PRO A 30 3.36 -19.96 1.56
C PRO A 30 4.51 -19.59 0.61
N ILE A 31 5.68 -19.32 1.17
CA ILE A 31 6.90 -19.20 0.36
C ILE A 31 7.21 -20.60 -0.22
N GLN A 32 7.40 -20.64 -1.54
CA GLN A 32 7.69 -21.87 -2.26
C GLN A 32 9.03 -22.48 -1.82
N GLU A 33 9.13 -23.80 -1.80
CA GLU A 33 10.34 -24.52 -1.38
C GLU A 33 11.57 -24.19 -2.25
N SER A 34 11.37 -23.91 -3.53
CA SER A 34 12.41 -23.42 -4.43
C SER A 34 13.02 -22.11 -3.95
N MET A 35 12.17 -21.19 -3.48
CA MET A 35 12.60 -19.87 -3.00
C MET A 35 13.23 -19.94 -1.60
N LYS A 36 12.77 -20.85 -0.73
CA LYS A 36 13.42 -21.13 0.56
C LYS A 36 14.85 -21.69 0.42
N LYS A 37 15.15 -22.37 -0.69
CA LYS A 37 16.52 -22.81 -1.00
C LYS A 37 17.42 -21.66 -1.48
N MET A 38 16.82 -20.61 -2.02
CA MET A 38 17.55 -19.47 -2.59
C MET A 38 17.70 -18.31 -1.59
N TYR A 39 16.81 -18.22 -0.61
CA TYR A 39 16.78 -17.17 0.38
C TYR A 39 16.83 -17.71 1.80
N GLN A 40 17.61 -17.05 2.64
CA GLN A 40 17.47 -17.21 4.09
C GLN A 40 16.35 -16.28 4.55
N ILE A 41 15.25 -16.87 5.04
CA ILE A 41 14.11 -16.10 5.56
C ILE A 41 14.34 -15.80 7.03
N GLN A 42 14.20 -14.52 7.39
CA GLN A 42 14.39 -14.00 8.76
C GLN A 42 13.17 -13.14 9.14
N GLU A 43 12.92 -13.05 10.44
CA GLU A 43 11.96 -12.12 11.02
C GLU A 43 12.66 -11.27 12.07
N LYS A 44 12.26 -10.01 12.18
CA LYS A 44 12.74 -9.08 13.20
C LYS A 44 11.59 -8.23 13.72
N ASP A 45 11.33 -8.33 15.00
CA ASP A 45 10.32 -7.53 15.68
C ASP A 45 10.90 -6.20 16.16
N PHE A 46 10.06 -5.17 16.08
CA PHE A 46 10.34 -3.82 16.54
C PHE A 46 9.22 -3.32 17.43
N THR A 47 9.58 -2.53 18.41
CA THR A 47 8.65 -1.67 19.16
C THR A 47 9.06 -0.24 18.91
N PHE A 48 8.18 0.53 18.28
CA PHE A 48 8.35 1.96 18.06
C PHE A 48 7.24 2.71 18.79
N GLU A 49 7.63 3.49 19.80
CA GLU A 49 6.71 4.05 20.78
C GLU A 49 5.87 2.92 21.44
N ASP A 50 4.55 2.94 21.27
CA ASP A 50 3.59 1.93 21.79
C ASP A 50 3.14 0.91 20.73
N LYS A 51 3.77 0.91 19.54
CA LYS A 51 3.35 0.10 18.40
C LYS A 51 4.35 -1.02 18.11
N HIS A 52 3.82 -2.16 17.66
CA HIS A 52 4.61 -3.36 17.38
C HIS A 52 4.58 -3.69 15.91
N TYR A 53 5.76 -3.86 15.33
CA TYR A 53 5.95 -4.15 13.91
C TYR A 53 6.82 -5.39 13.73
N ARG A 54 6.70 -6.04 12.59
CA ARG A 54 7.56 -7.14 12.17
C ARG A 54 8.12 -6.89 10.79
N LEU A 55 9.43 -7.04 10.64
CA LEU A 55 10.06 -7.16 9.35
C LEU A 55 10.18 -8.64 8.99
N PHE A 56 9.78 -8.95 7.76
CA PHE A 56 10.05 -10.20 7.07
C PHE A 56 11.19 -9.95 6.09
N ILE A 57 12.27 -10.72 6.17
CA ILE A 57 13.49 -10.42 5.39
C ILE A 57 13.90 -11.66 4.63
N ALA A 58 13.94 -11.58 3.29
CA ALA A 58 14.51 -12.60 2.43
C ALA A 58 15.92 -12.19 2.03
N VAL A 59 16.91 -12.86 2.61
CA VAL A 59 18.33 -12.56 2.42
C VAL A 59 18.87 -13.48 1.31
N PRO A 60 19.35 -12.92 0.18
CA PRO A 60 19.96 -13.73 -0.87
C PRO A 60 21.34 -14.25 -0.43
N PRO A 61 21.92 -15.22 -1.15
CA PRO A 61 23.30 -15.64 -0.93
C PRO A 61 24.27 -14.48 -1.04
N LYS A 62 25.38 -14.54 -0.30
CA LYS A 62 26.43 -13.51 -0.35
C LYS A 62 26.97 -13.37 -1.77
N THR A 63 27.08 -12.12 -2.20
CA THR A 63 27.68 -11.73 -3.48
C THR A 63 28.81 -10.74 -3.24
N SER A 64 29.65 -10.48 -4.24
CA SER A 64 30.66 -9.40 -4.20
C SER A 64 30.05 -8.03 -4.49
N GLN A 65 28.80 -7.97 -4.90
CA GLN A 65 28.09 -6.73 -5.21
C GLN A 65 27.14 -6.36 -4.07
N LYS A 66 26.94 -5.05 -3.89
CA LYS A 66 25.92 -4.53 -2.98
C LYS A 66 24.53 -4.92 -3.44
N LEU A 67 23.68 -5.28 -2.50
CA LEU A 67 22.33 -5.76 -2.78
C LEU A 67 21.41 -4.61 -3.18
N THR A 68 20.60 -4.85 -4.21
CA THR A 68 19.39 -4.06 -4.45
C THR A 68 18.38 -4.40 -3.35
N ALA A 69 17.70 -3.42 -2.76
CA ALA A 69 16.74 -3.63 -1.70
C ALA A 69 15.31 -3.25 -2.14
N LEU A 70 14.36 -4.17 -1.94
CA LEU A 70 12.93 -3.94 -2.13
C LEU A 70 12.22 -3.92 -0.78
N TYR A 71 11.58 -2.81 -0.46
CA TYR A 71 10.72 -2.65 0.72
C TYR A 71 9.26 -2.76 0.30
N THR A 72 8.52 -3.72 0.85
CA THR A 72 7.08 -3.87 0.62
C THR A 72 6.31 -3.58 1.90
N LEU A 73 5.22 -2.85 1.81
CA LEU A 73 4.25 -2.75 2.90
C LEU A 73 3.34 -3.97 2.95
N ASP A 74 2.47 -4.06 3.97
CA ASP A 74 1.63 -5.24 4.21
C ASP A 74 2.45 -6.55 4.18
N GLY A 75 3.59 -6.53 4.86
CA GLY A 75 4.60 -7.61 4.81
C GLY A 75 4.03 -8.99 5.09
N ASN A 76 3.02 -9.11 5.96
CA ASN A 76 2.37 -10.38 6.25
C ASN A 76 1.82 -11.07 4.98
N ALA A 77 1.21 -10.31 4.05
CA ALA A 77 0.62 -10.85 2.83
C ALA A 77 1.53 -10.69 1.59
N GLN A 78 2.16 -9.53 1.43
CA GLN A 78 2.82 -9.16 0.18
C GLN A 78 4.28 -9.65 0.11
N PHE A 79 4.94 -9.82 1.25
CA PHE A 79 6.30 -10.36 1.27
C PHE A 79 6.40 -11.76 0.64
N PRO A 80 5.59 -12.77 1.01
CA PRO A 80 5.68 -14.08 0.37
C PRO A 80 5.31 -14.03 -1.13
N ILE A 81 4.39 -13.13 -1.55
CA ILE A 81 4.10 -12.93 -2.97
C ILE A 81 5.34 -12.39 -3.69
N ALA A 82 6.00 -11.38 -3.12
CA ALA A 82 7.20 -10.80 -3.70
C ALA A 82 8.34 -11.80 -3.81
N VAL A 83 8.60 -12.58 -2.75
CA VAL A 83 9.64 -13.62 -2.74
C VAL A 83 9.36 -14.67 -3.82
N ASN A 84 8.10 -15.14 -3.93
CA ASN A 84 7.72 -16.16 -4.92
C ASN A 84 7.77 -15.64 -6.38
N ALA A 85 7.66 -14.33 -6.60
CA ALA A 85 7.66 -13.72 -7.92
C ALA A 85 9.06 -13.36 -8.45
N VAL A 86 10.11 -13.51 -7.64
CA VAL A 86 11.50 -13.26 -8.05
C VAL A 86 11.88 -14.17 -9.22
N ASN A 87 12.53 -13.59 -10.24
CA ASN A 87 13.13 -14.36 -11.31
C ASN A 87 14.49 -14.91 -10.84
N PRO A 88 14.64 -16.26 -10.70
CA PRO A 88 15.85 -16.86 -10.16
C PRO A 88 17.07 -16.77 -11.09
N HIS A 89 16.87 -16.40 -12.35
CA HIS A 89 17.93 -16.24 -13.35
C HIS A 89 18.51 -14.82 -13.41
N LYS A 90 18.01 -13.93 -12.56
CA LYS A 90 18.48 -12.53 -12.43
C LYS A 90 19.14 -12.31 -11.05
N PRO A 91 19.86 -11.20 -10.85
CA PRO A 91 20.37 -10.84 -9.53
C PRO A 91 19.25 -10.85 -8.48
N LEU A 92 19.51 -11.56 -7.36
CA LEU A 92 18.53 -11.70 -6.30
C LEU A 92 18.56 -10.46 -5.39
N PRO A 93 17.43 -9.74 -5.22
CA PRO A 93 17.36 -8.60 -4.31
C PRO A 93 17.23 -9.03 -2.85
N LEU A 94 17.60 -8.17 -1.92
CA LEU A 94 17.14 -8.23 -0.54
C LEU A 94 15.68 -7.77 -0.52
N ILE A 95 14.76 -8.62 -0.04
CA ILE A 95 13.34 -8.25 0.06
C ILE A 95 12.99 -8.05 1.52
N ILE A 96 12.38 -6.92 1.84
CA ILE A 96 11.98 -6.50 3.18
C ILE A 96 10.46 -6.27 3.17
N GLY A 97 9.72 -7.14 3.85
CA GLY A 97 8.31 -6.92 4.13
C GLY A 97 8.13 -6.19 5.46
N ILE A 98 7.57 -4.99 5.44
CA ILE A 98 7.21 -4.24 6.64
C ILE A 98 5.76 -4.58 6.97
N GLY A 99 5.54 -5.23 8.10
CA GLY A 99 4.24 -5.71 8.52
C GLY A 99 4.05 -5.63 10.04
N TYR A 100 3.15 -6.46 10.53
CA TYR A 100 2.70 -6.43 11.92
C TYR A 100 2.85 -7.79 12.59
N ILE A 101 2.96 -7.81 13.91
CA ILE A 101 2.93 -9.05 14.70
C ILE A 101 1.49 -9.56 14.73
N SER A 102 1.11 -10.27 13.68
CA SER A 102 -0.25 -10.75 13.44
C SER A 102 -0.22 -12.00 12.55
N ASP A 103 -1.18 -12.89 12.73
CA ASP A 103 -1.46 -14.04 11.86
C ASP A 103 -2.37 -13.68 10.67
N LYS A 104 -2.92 -12.47 10.67
CA LYS A 104 -3.75 -11.96 9.58
C LYS A 104 -2.90 -11.53 8.38
N ALA A 105 -3.39 -11.80 7.18
CA ALA A 105 -2.78 -11.31 5.95
C ALA A 105 -2.70 -9.78 5.91
N TYR A 106 -3.75 -9.12 6.40
CA TYR A 106 -3.82 -7.67 6.53
C TYR A 106 -4.27 -7.29 7.94
N ALA A 107 -3.45 -6.55 8.66
CA ALA A 107 -3.78 -5.94 9.95
C ALA A 107 -4.55 -4.63 9.68
N THR A 108 -5.86 -4.74 9.47
CA THR A 108 -6.69 -3.68 8.86
C THR A 108 -6.69 -2.39 9.65
N GLU A 109 -6.79 -2.46 10.99
CA GLU A 109 -6.80 -1.27 11.84
C GLU A 109 -5.43 -0.60 11.88
N GLU A 110 -4.37 -1.39 12.06
CA GLU A 110 -3.00 -0.92 12.13
C GLU A 110 -2.58 -0.29 10.80
N ARG A 111 -2.84 -0.95 9.66
CA ARG A 111 -2.49 -0.41 8.34
C ARG A 111 -3.30 0.84 7.98
N MET A 112 -4.56 0.93 8.39
CA MET A 112 -5.36 2.16 8.21
C MET A 112 -4.74 3.31 9.02
N ARG A 113 -4.41 3.06 10.29
CA ARG A 113 -3.73 4.03 11.16
C ARG A 113 -2.44 4.53 10.53
N ASP A 114 -1.57 3.61 10.11
CA ASP A 114 -0.17 3.89 9.76
C ASP A 114 0.03 4.37 8.32
N TYR A 115 -0.85 4.01 7.39
CA TYR A 115 -0.62 4.28 5.96
C TYR A 115 -1.39 5.48 5.43
N THR A 116 -2.19 6.14 6.25
CA THR A 116 -3.10 7.18 5.76
C THR A 116 -2.74 8.57 6.27
N PHE A 117 -3.07 9.57 5.45
CA PHE A 117 -2.97 10.98 5.82
C PHE A 117 -4.03 11.34 6.87
N PRO A 118 -3.80 12.35 7.72
CA PRO A 118 -4.88 12.96 8.50
C PRO A 118 -6.01 13.42 7.58
N ALA A 119 -7.25 13.13 7.97
CA ALA A 119 -8.43 13.55 7.21
C ALA A 119 -9.61 13.83 8.15
N GLU A 120 -10.48 14.74 7.75
CA GLU A 120 -11.70 15.08 8.48
C GLU A 120 -12.82 14.09 8.10
N GLY A 121 -13.67 13.78 9.08
CA GLY A 121 -14.79 12.85 8.92
C GLY A 121 -14.67 11.63 9.82
N ALA A 122 -15.81 11.13 10.29
CA ALA A 122 -15.86 9.98 11.21
C ALA A 122 -15.31 8.68 10.57
N GLU A 123 -15.48 8.54 9.25
CA GLU A 123 -14.98 7.41 8.45
C GLU A 123 -13.45 7.35 8.37
N PHE A 124 -12.76 8.48 8.59
CA PHE A 124 -11.29 8.57 8.55
C PHE A 124 -10.64 8.62 9.94
N ALA A 125 -11.43 8.69 11.00
CA ALA A 125 -10.95 8.95 12.37
C ALA A 125 -9.96 7.90 12.91
N LYS A 126 -9.97 6.68 12.40
CA LYS A 126 -9.03 5.61 12.79
C LYS A 126 -7.69 5.67 12.05
N GLY A 127 -7.55 6.57 11.06
CA GLY A 127 -6.33 6.75 10.25
C GLY A 127 -5.49 7.94 10.68
N GLY A 128 -4.62 8.41 9.76
CA GLY A 128 -3.96 9.70 9.87
C GLY A 128 -2.60 9.71 10.56
N LYS A 129 -1.96 8.55 10.73
CA LYS A 129 -0.65 8.44 11.40
C LYS A 129 0.51 8.12 10.47
N ALA A 130 0.39 8.45 9.17
CA ALA A 130 1.46 8.25 8.21
C ALA A 130 2.79 8.92 8.61
N ALA A 131 2.74 10.08 9.28
CA ALA A 131 3.93 10.75 9.81
C ALA A 131 4.69 9.90 10.84
N ASP A 132 3.97 9.26 11.77
CA ASP A 132 4.57 8.42 12.80
C ASP A 132 5.19 7.17 12.17
N PHE A 133 4.49 6.56 11.21
CA PHE A 133 4.98 5.39 10.51
C PHE A 133 6.20 5.71 9.61
N LEU A 134 6.22 6.88 8.98
CA LEU A 134 7.41 7.34 8.26
C LEU A 134 8.61 7.50 9.20
N ARG A 135 8.42 8.06 10.42
CA ARG A 135 9.48 8.14 11.43
C ARG A 135 10.01 6.75 11.81
N PHE A 136 9.13 5.76 12.02
CA PHE A 136 9.53 4.37 12.27
C PHE A 136 10.42 3.82 11.14
N ILE A 137 10.03 4.03 9.88
CA ILE A 137 10.85 3.58 8.74
C ILE A 137 12.21 4.26 8.73
N GLN A 138 12.27 5.56 9.00
CA GLN A 138 13.50 6.35 8.98
C GLN A 138 14.43 6.04 10.17
N GLN A 139 13.88 5.82 11.36
CA GLN A 139 14.66 5.72 12.59
C GLN A 139 15.05 4.28 12.94
N ASP A 140 14.23 3.31 12.57
CA ASP A 140 14.44 1.89 12.93
C ASP A 140 14.66 0.99 11.70
N VAL A 141 13.73 1.01 10.72
CA VAL A 141 13.77 0.05 9.62
C VAL A 141 15.00 0.26 8.73
N LYS A 142 15.16 1.46 8.20
CA LYS A 142 16.27 1.77 7.28
C LYS A 142 17.63 1.62 7.95
N PRO A 143 17.87 2.19 9.17
CA PRO A 143 19.13 1.99 9.85
C PRO A 143 19.43 0.51 10.15
N TYR A 144 18.44 -0.27 10.57
CA TYR A 144 18.62 -1.70 10.81
C TYR A 144 19.08 -2.42 9.53
N ILE A 145 18.41 -2.18 8.41
CA ILE A 145 18.75 -2.83 7.14
C ILE A 145 20.16 -2.39 6.67
N GLU A 146 20.47 -1.11 6.75
CA GLU A 146 21.78 -0.56 6.33
C GLU A 146 22.95 -1.01 7.20
N GLN A 147 22.70 -1.35 8.48
CA GLN A 147 23.71 -1.87 9.40
C GLN A 147 23.97 -3.36 9.23
N HIS A 148 22.94 -4.15 8.85
CA HIS A 148 23.04 -5.60 8.83
C HIS A 148 23.28 -6.18 7.43
N PHE A 149 23.02 -5.39 6.38
CA PHE A 149 23.13 -5.84 4.98
C PHE A 149 23.89 -4.83 4.13
N ASP A 150 24.81 -5.32 3.29
CA ASP A 150 25.54 -4.46 2.36
C ASP A 150 24.68 -4.10 1.15
N ILE A 151 23.82 -3.10 1.32
CA ILE A 151 22.89 -2.64 0.30
C ILE A 151 23.46 -1.49 -0.53
N ASN A 152 23.02 -1.41 -1.79
CA ASN A 152 23.25 -0.26 -2.64
C ASN A 152 22.23 0.84 -2.29
N LYS A 153 22.68 1.93 -1.68
CA LYS A 153 21.82 3.05 -1.25
C LYS A 153 21.14 3.75 -2.42
N GLU A 154 21.67 3.65 -3.63
CA GLU A 154 21.09 4.21 -4.86
C GLU A 154 20.11 3.24 -5.56
N LYS A 155 19.94 2.03 -5.02
CA LYS A 155 19.03 0.99 -5.56
C LYS A 155 18.10 0.46 -4.48
N GLN A 156 17.31 1.36 -3.91
CA GLN A 156 16.28 1.04 -2.94
C GLN A 156 14.90 1.31 -3.52
N TYR A 157 14.07 0.29 -3.55
CA TYR A 157 12.76 0.27 -4.16
C TYR A 157 11.67 0.17 -3.10
N PHE A 158 10.62 0.93 -3.26
CA PHE A 158 9.42 0.88 -2.43
C PHE A 158 8.26 0.29 -3.22
N PHE A 159 7.49 -0.58 -2.59
CA PHE A 159 6.22 -1.10 -3.11
C PHE A 159 5.12 -0.94 -2.06
N GLY A 160 4.00 -0.35 -2.45
CA GLY A 160 2.80 -0.27 -1.63
C GLY A 160 1.53 -0.38 -2.45
N HIS A 161 0.56 -1.19 -1.97
CA HIS A 161 -0.74 -1.38 -2.59
C HIS A 161 -1.85 -0.75 -1.76
N SER A 162 -2.84 -0.15 -2.41
CA SER A 162 -4.03 0.41 -1.75
C SER A 162 -3.66 1.54 -0.76
N PHE A 163 -3.92 1.39 0.54
CA PHE A 163 -3.40 2.30 1.57
C PHE A 163 -1.86 2.33 1.59
N GLY A 164 -1.19 1.21 1.27
CA GLY A 164 0.27 1.20 1.11
C GLY A 164 0.73 2.08 -0.07
N GLY A 165 -0.03 2.11 -1.17
CA GLY A 165 0.21 3.03 -2.28
C GLY A 165 -0.05 4.49 -1.90
N LEU A 166 -1.07 4.74 -1.09
CA LEU A 166 -1.35 6.06 -0.51
C LEU A 166 -0.21 6.51 0.42
N PHE A 167 0.34 5.61 1.24
CA PHE A 167 1.52 5.91 2.06
C PHE A 167 2.75 6.20 1.20
N GLY A 168 2.92 5.51 0.07
CA GLY A 168 3.97 5.83 -0.90
C GLY A 168 3.87 7.28 -1.41
N LEU A 169 2.64 7.79 -1.63
CA LEU A 169 2.42 9.22 -1.92
C LEU A 169 2.77 10.11 -0.74
N TYR A 170 2.45 9.68 0.49
CA TYR A 170 2.87 10.40 1.69
C TYR A 170 4.39 10.58 1.73
N VAL A 171 5.15 9.50 1.49
CA VAL A 171 6.62 9.56 1.44
C VAL A 171 7.10 10.48 0.32
N LEU A 172 6.54 10.35 -0.88
CA LEU A 172 6.91 11.18 -2.03
C LEU A 172 6.71 12.69 -1.78
N PHE A 173 5.66 13.05 -1.04
CA PHE A 173 5.37 14.47 -0.76
C PHE A 173 6.21 15.04 0.39
N HIS A 174 6.71 14.20 1.31
CA HIS A 174 7.41 14.67 2.52
C HIS A 174 8.88 14.31 2.57
N GLN A 175 9.28 13.16 2.03
CA GLN A 175 10.65 12.63 2.05
C GLN A 175 10.95 11.82 0.78
N PRO A 176 10.90 12.43 -0.41
CA PRO A 176 10.97 11.70 -1.69
C PRO A 176 12.28 10.97 -1.94
N ASP A 177 13.37 11.34 -1.28
CA ASP A 177 14.70 10.73 -1.36
C ASP A 177 14.88 9.49 -0.47
N LEU A 178 13.85 9.14 0.33
CA LEU A 178 13.89 7.96 1.20
C LEU A 178 14.09 6.66 0.40
N PHE A 179 13.49 6.59 -0.79
CA PHE A 179 13.70 5.53 -1.78
C PHE A 179 13.98 6.15 -3.15
N GLN A 180 14.74 5.43 -3.99
CA GLN A 180 15.06 5.91 -5.33
C GLN A 180 13.96 5.54 -6.34
N HIS A 181 13.22 4.45 -6.09
CA HIS A 181 12.14 3.97 -6.95
C HIS A 181 10.88 3.68 -6.12
N TYR A 182 9.74 4.10 -6.66
CA TYR A 182 8.44 3.92 -6.01
C TYR A 182 7.49 3.15 -6.93
N THR A 183 6.87 2.09 -6.43
CA THR A 183 5.73 1.44 -7.07
C THR A 183 4.49 1.67 -6.22
N LEU A 184 3.56 2.46 -6.75
CA LEU A 184 2.28 2.81 -6.14
C LEU A 184 1.20 1.98 -6.82
N ALA A 185 0.88 0.83 -6.25
CA ALA A 185 -0.12 -0.07 -6.81
C ALA A 185 -1.51 0.28 -6.30
N SER A 186 -2.43 0.59 -7.21
CA SER A 186 -3.84 0.89 -6.92
C SER A 186 -4.02 1.83 -5.71
N PRO A 187 -3.34 3.01 -5.67
CA PRO A 187 -3.34 3.87 -4.49
C PRO A 187 -4.75 4.34 -4.13
N SER A 188 -5.08 4.37 -2.83
CA SER A 188 -6.40 4.74 -2.31
C SER A 188 -6.65 6.24 -2.39
N LEU A 189 -6.79 6.79 -3.60
CA LEU A 189 -6.92 8.23 -3.87
C LEU A 189 -8.24 8.84 -3.39
N TRP A 190 -9.18 8.02 -2.90
CA TRP A 190 -10.44 8.44 -2.30
C TRP A 190 -10.31 8.86 -0.83
N TRP A 191 -9.20 8.52 -0.16
CA TRP A 191 -8.99 8.85 1.25
C TRP A 191 -9.12 10.36 1.50
N GLY A 192 -9.85 10.72 2.56
CA GLY A 192 -10.06 12.12 2.93
C GLY A 192 -10.66 12.97 1.82
N ASN A 193 -11.42 12.39 0.90
CA ASN A 193 -11.99 13.08 -0.27
C ASN A 193 -10.91 13.80 -1.09
N GLY A 194 -9.68 13.27 -1.13
CA GLY A 194 -8.55 13.86 -1.85
C GLY A 194 -7.88 15.05 -1.15
N SER A 195 -8.24 15.34 0.11
CA SER A 195 -7.67 16.46 0.89
C SER A 195 -6.14 16.34 1.14
N PHE A 196 -5.57 15.16 0.93
CA PHE A 196 -4.14 14.91 1.08
C PHE A 196 -3.29 15.45 -0.08
N LEU A 197 -3.90 15.81 -1.20
CA LEU A 197 -3.17 16.32 -2.36
C LEU A 197 -2.56 17.69 -2.03
N PRO A 198 -1.28 17.93 -2.38
CA PRO A 198 -0.65 19.23 -2.16
C PRO A 198 -1.36 20.35 -2.90
N GLN A 199 -1.50 21.49 -2.25
CA GLN A 199 -2.17 22.66 -2.84
C GLN A 199 -1.29 23.43 -3.82
N HIS A 200 0.03 23.26 -3.73
CA HIS A 200 1.02 24.00 -4.55
C HIS A 200 1.96 23.02 -5.26
N GLU A 201 2.33 23.38 -6.48
CA GLU A 201 3.33 22.67 -7.27
C GLU A 201 4.74 23.23 -7.02
N PRO A 202 5.78 22.41 -7.13
CA PRO A 202 5.74 20.98 -7.41
C PRO A 202 5.32 20.15 -6.19
N TRP A 203 4.57 19.07 -6.40
CA TRP A 203 4.14 18.16 -5.33
C TRP A 203 5.28 17.37 -4.70
N ILE A 204 6.34 17.16 -5.48
CA ILE A 204 7.53 16.42 -5.06
C ILE A 204 8.72 17.37 -5.14
N SER A 205 9.34 17.64 -3.99
CA SER A 205 10.43 18.62 -3.86
C SER A 205 11.78 18.12 -4.46
N GLN A 206 12.01 16.81 -4.37
CA GLN A 206 13.21 16.16 -4.95
C GLN A 206 12.75 14.96 -5.76
N LYS A 207 13.18 14.88 -7.02
CA LYS A 207 12.70 13.83 -7.93
C LYS A 207 13.33 12.48 -7.59
N PRO A 208 12.54 11.44 -7.32
CA PRO A 208 13.05 10.08 -7.27
C PRO A 208 13.50 9.65 -8.67
N SER A 209 14.27 8.55 -8.76
CA SER A 209 14.74 8.05 -10.06
C SER A 209 13.57 7.61 -10.94
N HIS A 210 12.55 6.97 -10.36
CA HIS A 210 11.38 6.53 -11.10
C HIS A 210 10.17 6.27 -10.21
N ILE A 211 8.97 6.54 -10.73
CA ILE A 211 7.68 6.24 -10.12
C ILE A 211 6.89 5.34 -11.07
N LEU A 212 6.51 4.15 -10.61
CA LEU A 212 5.58 3.28 -11.31
C LEU A 212 4.22 3.36 -10.60
N ILE A 213 3.17 3.69 -11.34
CA ILE A 213 1.79 3.63 -10.87
C ILE A 213 1.11 2.49 -11.60
N THR A 214 0.49 1.55 -10.86
CA THR A 214 -0.30 0.47 -11.46
C THR A 214 -1.73 0.54 -11.00
N LEU A 215 -2.67 0.02 -11.80
CA LEU A 215 -4.09 -0.05 -11.47
C LEU A 215 -4.71 -1.28 -12.11
N GLY A 216 -5.54 -2.02 -11.39
CA GLY A 216 -6.35 -3.07 -11.98
C GLY A 216 -7.39 -2.48 -12.94
N TYR A 217 -7.52 -3.04 -14.15
CA TYR A 217 -8.42 -2.52 -15.18
C TYR A 217 -9.87 -2.39 -14.68
N TYR A 218 -10.34 -3.37 -13.92
CA TYR A 218 -11.70 -3.36 -13.38
C TYR A 218 -11.92 -2.33 -12.26
N GLU A 219 -10.87 -1.68 -11.75
CA GLU A 219 -11.06 -0.58 -10.80
C GLU A 219 -11.62 0.69 -11.47
N GLU A 220 -11.30 0.90 -12.76
CA GLU A 220 -11.91 1.96 -13.57
C GLU A 220 -13.17 1.47 -14.30
N HIS A 221 -13.26 0.19 -14.61
CA HIS A 221 -14.35 -0.44 -15.36
C HIS A 221 -14.99 -1.59 -14.55
N PRO A 222 -15.52 -1.31 -13.34
CA PRO A 222 -16.01 -2.35 -12.45
C PRO A 222 -17.21 -3.13 -13.04
N GLU A 223 -17.99 -2.49 -13.91
CA GLU A 223 -19.09 -3.11 -14.63
C GLU A 223 -18.66 -4.22 -15.60
N GLN A 224 -17.37 -4.30 -15.92
CA GLN A 224 -16.79 -5.32 -16.80
C GLN A 224 -16.17 -6.49 -16.01
N ASP A 225 -16.07 -6.41 -14.68
CA ASP A 225 -15.60 -7.54 -13.86
C ASP A 225 -16.69 -8.62 -13.79
N PRO A 226 -16.47 -9.81 -14.38
CA PRO A 226 -17.49 -10.86 -14.42
C PRO A 226 -17.86 -11.41 -13.03
N ASN A 227 -17.08 -11.11 -12.00
CA ASN A 227 -17.26 -11.62 -10.65
C ASN A 227 -17.71 -10.52 -9.66
N ILE A 228 -18.02 -9.31 -10.15
CA ILE A 228 -18.40 -8.21 -9.26
C ILE A 228 -19.78 -8.46 -8.65
N THR A 229 -19.89 -8.23 -7.34
CA THR A 229 -21.18 -8.17 -6.67
C THR A 229 -21.74 -6.74 -6.72
N GLU A 230 -23.06 -6.61 -6.59
CA GLU A 230 -23.72 -5.29 -6.56
C GLU A 230 -23.18 -4.43 -5.40
N GLU A 231 -22.96 -5.02 -4.24
CA GLU A 231 -22.37 -4.33 -3.08
C GLU A 231 -20.96 -3.81 -3.37
N GLN A 232 -20.12 -4.62 -4.03
CA GLN A 232 -18.78 -4.21 -4.44
C GLN A 232 -18.84 -3.06 -5.46
N LEU A 233 -19.74 -3.15 -6.45
CA LEU A 233 -19.93 -2.11 -7.45
C LEU A 233 -20.34 -0.79 -6.81
N GLN A 234 -21.33 -0.82 -5.90
CA GLN A 234 -21.77 0.36 -5.16
C GLN A 234 -20.61 1.00 -4.37
N ARG A 235 -19.82 0.19 -3.67
CA ARG A 235 -18.65 0.66 -2.89
C ARG A 235 -17.57 1.30 -3.78
N ILE A 236 -17.27 0.68 -4.91
CA ILE A 236 -16.29 1.23 -5.88
C ILE A 236 -16.80 2.57 -6.41
N ASN A 237 -18.08 2.65 -6.80
CA ASN A 237 -18.66 3.89 -7.30
C ASN A 237 -18.68 4.99 -6.24
N GLN A 238 -18.96 4.67 -5.00
CA GLN A 238 -18.86 5.59 -3.87
C GLN A 238 -17.44 6.15 -3.73
N ARG A 239 -16.41 5.28 -3.72
CA ARG A 239 -15.01 5.68 -3.63
C ARG A 239 -14.56 6.52 -4.84
N LYS A 240 -15.09 6.21 -6.04
CA LYS A 240 -14.84 7.05 -7.23
C LYS A 240 -15.38 8.48 -7.06
N GLN A 241 -16.50 8.66 -6.40
CA GLN A 241 -17.07 9.98 -6.13
C GLN A 241 -16.28 10.77 -5.07
N MET A 242 -15.63 10.08 -4.14
CA MET A 242 -14.82 10.71 -3.09
C MET A 242 -13.46 11.21 -3.58
N ARG A 243 -12.94 10.71 -4.68
CA ARG A 243 -11.62 11.12 -5.19
C ARG A 243 -11.71 12.37 -6.07
N THR A 244 -10.72 13.25 -5.97
CA THR A 244 -10.59 14.44 -6.82
C THR A 244 -9.84 14.14 -8.13
N ILE A 245 -8.94 13.14 -8.10
CA ILE A 245 -8.18 12.67 -9.26
C ILE A 245 -8.17 11.13 -9.29
N ASN A 246 -8.04 10.54 -10.47
CA ASN A 246 -7.78 9.11 -10.63
C ASN A 246 -6.28 8.82 -10.77
N ALA A 247 -5.91 7.53 -10.82
CA ALA A 247 -4.50 7.13 -10.88
C ALA A 247 -3.80 7.55 -12.18
N HIS A 248 -4.53 7.59 -13.30
CA HIS A 248 -4.00 8.08 -14.58
C HIS A 248 -3.73 9.59 -14.52
N GLN A 249 -4.69 10.36 -14.00
CA GLN A 249 -4.51 11.81 -13.79
C GLN A 249 -3.36 12.11 -12.83
N LEU A 250 -3.19 11.31 -11.76
CA LEU A 250 -2.02 11.43 -10.88
C LEU A 250 -0.71 11.27 -11.65
N ALA A 251 -0.60 10.24 -12.50
CA ALA A 251 0.57 10.02 -13.32
C ALA A 251 0.84 11.21 -14.25
N ASP A 252 -0.19 11.70 -14.94
CA ASP A 252 -0.09 12.84 -15.84
C ASP A 252 0.38 14.12 -15.13
N ILE A 253 -0.14 14.40 -13.94
CA ILE A 253 0.26 15.56 -13.14
C ILE A 253 1.73 15.45 -12.76
N LEU A 254 2.16 14.29 -12.26
CA LEU A 254 3.55 14.08 -11.85
C LEU A 254 4.51 14.17 -13.06
N VAL A 255 4.13 13.66 -14.24
CA VAL A 255 4.91 13.82 -15.48
C VAL A 255 5.01 15.30 -15.86
N LYS A 256 3.92 16.06 -15.83
CA LYS A 256 3.92 17.49 -16.13
C LYS A 256 4.85 18.28 -15.17
N GLN A 257 4.99 17.84 -13.94
CA GLN A 257 5.94 18.39 -12.97
C GLN A 257 7.38 17.90 -13.18
N GLY A 258 7.63 17.14 -14.24
CA GLY A 258 8.95 16.69 -14.67
C GLY A 258 9.49 15.46 -13.94
N ASN A 259 8.62 14.66 -13.30
CA ASN A 259 9.01 13.38 -12.72
C ASN A 259 9.05 12.28 -13.79
N SER A 260 9.92 11.28 -13.59
CA SER A 260 9.93 10.05 -14.38
C SER A 260 8.82 9.12 -13.88
N VAL A 261 7.73 9.01 -14.63
CA VAL A 261 6.57 8.21 -14.23
C VAL A 261 6.15 7.26 -15.33
N ALA A 262 5.87 6.00 -14.98
CA ALA A 262 5.14 5.06 -15.83
C ALA A 262 3.79 4.74 -15.21
N PHE A 263 2.77 4.55 -16.05
CA PHE A 263 1.46 4.07 -15.66
C PHE A 263 1.13 2.75 -16.36
N ILE A 264 0.68 1.74 -15.62
CA ILE A 264 0.29 0.43 -16.14
C ILE A 264 -1.12 0.10 -15.67
N SER A 265 -2.05 -0.06 -16.62
CA SER A 265 -3.34 -0.70 -16.35
C SER A 265 -3.19 -2.21 -16.50
N ILE A 266 -3.43 -2.95 -15.42
CA ILE A 266 -3.30 -4.42 -15.38
C ILE A 266 -4.60 -5.04 -15.90
N PRO A 267 -4.57 -5.70 -17.08
CA PRO A 267 -5.79 -6.18 -17.74
C PRO A 267 -6.48 -7.28 -16.93
N ASN A 268 -7.81 -7.27 -16.97
CA ASN A 268 -8.66 -8.29 -16.35
C ASN A 268 -8.45 -8.48 -14.82
N LYS A 269 -8.02 -7.43 -14.13
CA LYS A 269 -7.80 -7.46 -12.68
C LYS A 269 -8.61 -6.40 -11.96
N ASN A 270 -9.18 -6.79 -10.84
CA ASN A 270 -9.75 -5.89 -9.84
C ASN A 270 -8.70 -5.49 -8.79
N HIS A 271 -9.12 -4.73 -7.79
CA HIS A 271 -8.25 -4.15 -6.77
C HIS A 271 -7.31 -5.17 -6.09
N GLY A 272 -7.85 -6.26 -5.57
CA GLY A 272 -7.05 -7.30 -4.91
C GLY A 272 -6.32 -8.21 -5.89
N GLY A 273 -6.97 -8.54 -7.01
CA GLY A 273 -6.41 -9.41 -8.05
C GLY A 273 -5.21 -8.83 -8.79
N SER A 274 -5.00 -7.50 -8.71
CA SER A 274 -3.87 -6.83 -9.35
C SER A 274 -2.55 -6.94 -8.58
N ILE A 275 -2.57 -7.31 -7.30
CA ILE A 275 -1.38 -7.33 -6.42
C ILE A 275 -0.23 -8.17 -6.98
N PRO A 276 -0.41 -9.45 -7.39
CA PRO A 276 0.70 -10.25 -7.88
C PRO A 276 1.35 -9.68 -9.14
N ASP A 277 0.54 -9.15 -10.06
CA ASP A 277 1.05 -8.57 -11.30
C ASP A 277 1.76 -7.22 -11.04
N ALA A 278 1.24 -6.39 -10.13
CA ALA A 278 1.89 -5.15 -9.72
C ALA A 278 3.26 -5.42 -9.06
N ILE A 279 3.36 -6.44 -8.18
CA ILE A 279 4.62 -6.87 -7.59
C ILE A 279 5.60 -7.37 -8.66
N LYS A 280 5.10 -8.12 -9.65
CA LYS A 280 5.92 -8.59 -10.78
C LYS A 280 6.50 -7.41 -11.57
N HIS A 281 5.70 -6.41 -11.93
CA HIS A 281 6.19 -5.20 -12.60
C HIS A 281 7.21 -4.43 -11.77
N CYS A 282 7.03 -4.36 -10.44
CA CYS A 282 8.04 -3.82 -9.54
C CYS A 282 9.35 -4.62 -9.60
N LEU A 283 9.29 -5.96 -9.51
CA LEU A 283 10.47 -6.83 -9.55
C LEU A 283 11.19 -6.80 -10.89
N GLU A 284 10.50 -6.58 -12.00
CA GLU A 284 11.10 -6.38 -13.32
C GLU A 284 12.05 -5.16 -13.33
N GLN A 285 11.78 -4.13 -12.53
CA GLN A 285 12.67 -2.99 -12.34
C GLN A 285 13.77 -3.26 -11.31
N VAL A 286 13.43 -3.91 -10.20
CA VAL A 286 14.37 -4.26 -9.11
C VAL A 286 15.51 -5.15 -9.60
N GLN A 287 15.23 -6.03 -10.55
CA GLN A 287 16.16 -7.03 -11.08
C GLN A 287 16.81 -6.61 -12.43
N GLN A 288 16.84 -5.31 -12.73
CA GLN A 288 17.64 -4.75 -13.82
C GLN A 288 19.08 -4.49 -13.34
#